data_ed18a73376c4b9d4507fd7c92b8e5170
#
_entry.id   ed18a73376c4b9d4507fd7c92b8e5170
#
_cell.length_a   1.000
_cell.length_b   1.000
_cell.length_c   1.000
_cell.angle_alpha   90.00
_cell.angle_beta   90.00
_cell.angle_gamma   90.00
#
_symmetry.space_group_name_H-M   'P 1'
#
loop_
_entity.id
_entity.type
_entity.pdbx_description
1 polymer ?
#
loop_
_entity_poly.entity_id
_entity_poly.type
_entity_poly.pdbx_seq_one_letter_code
_entity_poly.pdbx_strand_id
1 'polypeptide(L)'
;MDDASGPGPIKKDALFYGMILAFVAFVLMLLFLGYAIIQSRAASRRAAETASVPAAAVQIEGRDYSGLRVATGDDGAKMVRVPAGPFLMGSPPVEGDQDETPQRGVYVDAFWIDIYEATFAQYAVFSSATRAPQPVIPVLQDDPAKLTSLDQPVVAVSWTQAREYCRWLGKRLPTEAEWEKAARGEKGIKWPWGNSYGPGLANAQGDDDRHRYTAPPGSFPDGRSPYGVYDMAGNAAEWVADWYGQTYYLGAPFESPTGPPMGKHRVYRGGSWNDTPSDVRTAKRFAAAPHQTSAVIGFRCAKDAAEEQAGSE
;
A
#
# COMPACT_ATOMS: atom_id res chain seq x y z
N MET A 1 -33.93 -60.90 -51.18
CA MET A 1 -33.50 -59.64 -51.78
C MET A 1 -32.81 -58.86 -50.65
N ASP A 2 -31.50 -59.08 -50.63
CA ASP A 2 -30.61 -58.59 -49.60
C ASP A 2 -30.20 -57.13 -49.94
N ASP A 3 -30.36 -56.21 -49.03
CA ASP A 3 -29.76 -54.92 -49.19
C ASP A 3 -28.74 -54.70 -48.04
N ALA A 4 -27.50 -55.05 -48.39
CA ALA A 4 -26.35 -54.87 -47.54
C ALA A 4 -25.70 -53.46 -47.88
N SER A 5 -26.12 -52.41 -47.18
CA SER A 5 -25.39 -51.12 -47.19
C SER A 5 -24.29 -51.17 -46.14
N GLY A 6 -23.07 -51.44 -46.58
CA GLY A 6 -21.86 -51.37 -45.78
C GLY A 6 -21.51 -49.90 -45.41
N PRO A 7 -20.74 -49.67 -44.33
CA PRO A 7 -20.37 -48.32 -43.90
C PRO A 7 -19.48 -47.62 -44.94
N GLY A 8 -19.86 -46.41 -45.32
CA GLY A 8 -19.13 -45.56 -46.27
C GLY A 8 -17.70 -45.23 -45.81
N PRO A 9 -16.79 -44.87 -46.72
CA PRO A 9 -15.41 -44.63 -46.40
C PRO A 9 -15.26 -43.42 -45.44
N ILE A 10 -14.68 -43.67 -44.29
CA ILE A 10 -14.26 -42.60 -43.36
C ILE A 10 -13.26 -41.71 -44.10
N LYS A 11 -13.60 -40.46 -44.30
CA LYS A 11 -12.75 -39.48 -45.00
C LYS A 11 -11.40 -39.37 -44.27
N LYS A 12 -10.32 -39.85 -44.87
CA LYS A 12 -8.94 -39.85 -44.36
C LYS A 12 -8.48 -38.46 -43.92
N ASP A 13 -9.06 -37.44 -44.51
CA ASP A 13 -8.75 -36.04 -44.18
C ASP A 13 -9.22 -35.61 -42.77
N ALA A 14 -10.36 -36.08 -42.29
CA ALA A 14 -10.86 -35.76 -40.95
C ALA A 14 -9.98 -36.33 -39.84
N LEU A 15 -9.44 -37.56 -40.06
CA LEU A 15 -8.53 -38.19 -39.10
C LEU A 15 -7.18 -37.46 -39.05
N PHE A 16 -6.66 -37.00 -40.20
CA PHE A 16 -5.40 -36.26 -40.31
C PHE A 16 -5.47 -34.90 -39.61
N TYR A 17 -6.54 -34.12 -39.86
CA TYR A 17 -6.76 -32.85 -39.18
C TYR A 17 -6.99 -33.04 -37.67
N GLY A 18 -7.66 -34.06 -37.24
CA GLY A 18 -7.83 -34.41 -35.82
C GLY A 18 -6.49 -34.69 -35.12
N MET A 19 -5.58 -35.41 -35.80
CA MET A 19 -4.24 -35.68 -35.28
C MET A 19 -3.40 -34.42 -35.17
N ILE A 20 -3.46 -33.50 -36.14
CA ILE A 20 -2.74 -32.22 -36.09
C ILE A 20 -3.25 -31.34 -34.93
N LEU A 21 -4.57 -31.25 -34.76
CA LEU A 21 -5.16 -30.46 -33.66
C LEU A 21 -4.77 -31.05 -32.31
N ALA A 22 -4.80 -32.40 -32.15
CA ALA A 22 -4.37 -33.05 -30.91
C ALA A 22 -2.88 -32.82 -30.63
N PHE A 23 -2.01 -32.83 -31.64
CA PHE A 23 -0.59 -32.56 -31.51
C PHE A 23 -0.33 -31.10 -31.12
N VAL A 24 -0.99 -30.11 -31.76
CA VAL A 24 -0.90 -28.72 -31.42
C VAL A 24 -1.36 -28.47 -29.99
N ALA A 25 -2.50 -29.03 -29.58
CA ALA A 25 -3.01 -28.95 -28.21
C ALA A 25 -2.01 -29.50 -27.18
N PHE A 26 -1.41 -30.67 -27.50
CA PHE A 26 -0.38 -31.27 -26.65
C PHE A 26 0.88 -30.41 -26.51
N VAL A 27 1.35 -29.82 -27.59
CA VAL A 27 2.51 -28.90 -27.56
C VAL A 27 2.21 -27.64 -26.73
N LEU A 28 1.02 -27.06 -26.92
CA LEU A 28 0.59 -25.89 -26.13
C LEU A 28 0.47 -26.24 -24.64
N MET A 29 -0.04 -27.41 -24.29
CA MET A 29 -0.11 -27.91 -22.92
C MET A 29 1.30 -28.05 -22.30
N LEU A 30 2.27 -28.60 -23.05
CA LEU A 30 3.65 -28.73 -22.57
C LEU A 30 4.32 -27.36 -22.38
N LEU A 31 4.08 -26.40 -23.26
CA LEU A 31 4.57 -25.02 -23.12
C LEU A 31 3.97 -24.34 -21.89
N PHE A 32 2.66 -24.51 -21.67
CA PHE A 32 1.98 -23.98 -20.49
C PHE A 32 2.50 -24.62 -19.20
N LEU A 33 2.69 -25.94 -19.20
CA LEU A 33 3.26 -26.66 -18.05
C LEU A 33 4.69 -26.20 -17.75
N GLY A 34 5.52 -26.04 -18.78
CA GLY A 34 6.88 -25.50 -18.67
C GLY A 34 6.90 -24.09 -18.09
N TYR A 35 6.01 -23.22 -18.58
CA TYR A 35 5.85 -21.86 -18.04
C TYR A 35 5.43 -21.85 -16.56
N ALA A 36 4.43 -22.69 -16.21
CA ALA A 36 3.97 -22.82 -14.82
C ALA A 36 5.08 -23.32 -13.87
N ILE A 37 5.91 -24.28 -14.34
CA ILE A 37 7.05 -24.78 -13.55
C ILE A 37 8.11 -23.69 -13.35
N ILE A 38 8.40 -22.90 -14.38
CA ILE A 38 9.38 -21.79 -14.28
C ILE A 38 8.86 -20.75 -13.27
N GLN A 39 7.59 -20.37 -13.35
CA GLN A 39 6.97 -19.43 -12.41
C GLN A 39 6.97 -19.98 -10.98
N SER A 40 6.62 -21.26 -10.81
CA SER A 40 6.64 -21.92 -9.49
C SER A 40 8.05 -21.98 -8.89
N ARG A 41 9.08 -22.27 -9.69
CA ARG A 41 10.48 -22.26 -9.21
C ARG A 41 11.01 -20.87 -8.89
N ALA A 42 10.61 -19.87 -9.67
CA ALA A 42 10.94 -18.46 -9.36
C ALA A 42 10.28 -18.02 -8.05
N ALA A 43 9.00 -18.34 -7.88
CA ALA A 43 8.26 -18.06 -6.64
C ALA A 43 8.87 -18.79 -5.42
N SER A 44 9.28 -20.06 -5.58
CA SER A 44 9.91 -20.84 -4.50
C SER A 44 11.29 -20.31 -4.12
N ARG A 45 12.10 -19.85 -5.08
CA ARG A 45 13.40 -19.24 -4.79
C ARG A 45 13.24 -17.93 -4.03
N ARG A 46 12.29 -17.09 -4.43
CA ARG A 46 11.98 -15.82 -3.74
C ARG A 46 11.39 -16.04 -2.35
N ALA A 47 10.52 -17.03 -2.18
CA ALA A 47 10.00 -17.42 -0.86
C ALA A 47 11.11 -17.95 0.07
N ALA A 48 12.12 -18.64 -0.44
CA ALA A 48 13.27 -19.08 0.34
C ALA A 48 14.18 -17.91 0.74
N GLU A 49 14.33 -16.90 -0.10
CA GLU A 49 15.05 -15.66 0.20
C GLU A 49 14.37 -14.83 1.30
N THR A 50 13.01 -14.79 1.30
CA THR A 50 12.23 -14.11 2.34
C THR A 50 12.14 -14.89 3.65
N ALA A 51 12.18 -16.22 3.61
CA ALA A 51 12.17 -17.07 4.81
C ALA A 51 13.48 -16.95 5.64
N SER A 52 14.53 -16.36 5.08
CA SER A 52 15.80 -16.12 5.78
C SER A 52 15.85 -14.82 6.59
N VAL A 53 14.79 -13.98 6.54
CA VAL A 53 14.70 -12.80 7.41
C VAL A 53 14.22 -13.26 8.79
N PRO A 54 15.10 -13.30 9.81
CA PRO A 54 14.68 -13.73 11.14
C PRO A 54 13.67 -12.74 11.71
N ALA A 55 12.55 -13.25 12.21
CA ALA A 55 11.52 -12.51 12.95
C ALA A 55 12.03 -12.10 14.35
N ALA A 56 13.27 -11.67 14.48
CA ALA A 56 13.81 -11.18 15.75
C ALA A 56 13.41 -9.71 15.90
N ALA A 57 12.65 -9.41 16.95
CA ALA A 57 12.41 -8.05 17.43
C ALA A 57 13.77 -7.35 17.65
N VAL A 58 14.18 -6.51 16.72
CA VAL A 58 15.35 -5.65 16.86
C VAL A 58 14.85 -4.28 17.28
N GLN A 59 15.13 -3.88 18.51
CA GLN A 59 15.07 -2.49 18.92
C GLN A 59 16.05 -1.71 18.05
N ILE A 60 15.55 -0.73 17.30
CA ILE A 60 16.38 0.13 16.47
C ILE A 60 16.86 1.27 17.36
N GLU A 61 17.93 1.03 18.11
CA GLU A 61 18.67 2.10 18.77
C GLU A 61 19.54 2.82 17.72
N GLY A 62 19.46 4.16 17.69
CA GLY A 62 20.33 5.01 16.86
C GLY A 62 20.02 4.94 15.36
N ARG A 63 18.90 5.54 14.93
CA ARG A 63 18.56 5.64 13.50
C ARG A 63 19.41 6.68 12.81
N ASP A 64 20.21 6.27 11.83
CA ASP A 64 20.91 7.15 10.92
C ASP A 64 20.06 7.37 9.65
N TYR A 65 19.64 8.60 9.42
CA TYR A 65 18.89 9.01 8.24
C TYR A 65 19.77 9.67 7.16
N SER A 66 21.10 9.75 7.37
CA SER A 66 22.04 10.45 6.46
C SER A 66 22.10 9.83 5.07
N GLY A 67 21.76 8.54 4.92
CA GLY A 67 21.74 7.83 3.65
C GLY A 67 20.43 7.91 2.87
N LEU A 68 19.40 8.63 3.37
CA LEU A 68 18.12 8.70 2.68
C LEU A 68 18.20 9.59 1.44
N ARG A 69 17.69 9.10 0.30
CA ARG A 69 17.51 9.91 -0.91
C ARG A 69 16.21 10.69 -0.80
N VAL A 70 16.31 12.01 -0.79
CA VAL A 70 15.16 12.94 -0.70
C VAL A 70 15.09 13.78 -1.97
N ALA A 71 13.88 13.96 -2.49
CA ALA A 71 13.56 14.84 -3.61
C ALA A 71 12.43 15.80 -3.21
N THR A 72 12.26 16.89 -3.96
CA THR A 72 11.13 17.80 -3.79
C THR A 72 10.20 17.66 -4.99
N GLY A 73 8.92 17.43 -4.73
CA GLY A 73 7.87 17.41 -5.75
C GLY A 73 7.50 18.82 -6.25
N ASP A 74 6.71 18.89 -7.30
CA ASP A 74 6.26 20.16 -7.90
C ASP A 74 5.36 20.99 -6.96
N ASP A 75 4.76 20.33 -5.97
CA ASP A 75 3.97 20.93 -4.89
C ASP A 75 4.82 21.41 -3.69
N GLY A 76 6.13 21.31 -3.80
CA GLY A 76 7.06 21.61 -2.71
C GLY A 76 7.13 20.50 -1.64
N ALA A 77 6.33 19.43 -1.74
CA ALA A 77 6.39 18.32 -0.81
C ALA A 77 7.72 17.57 -0.94
N LYS A 78 8.32 17.26 0.19
CA LYS A 78 9.53 16.42 0.23
C LYS A 78 9.10 14.96 0.12
N MET A 79 9.77 14.21 -0.73
CA MET A 79 9.59 12.77 -0.93
C MET A 79 10.86 12.03 -0.55
N VAL A 80 10.72 10.83 -0.01
CA VAL A 80 11.84 9.92 0.24
C VAL A 80 11.72 8.71 -0.66
N ARG A 81 12.87 8.21 -1.14
CA ARG A 81 12.93 6.98 -1.93
C ARG A 81 12.98 5.77 -0.99
N VAL A 82 11.96 4.92 -1.09
CA VAL A 82 11.96 3.59 -0.48
C VAL A 82 12.58 2.60 -1.47
N PRO A 83 13.65 1.88 -1.10
CA PRO A 83 14.32 0.96 -2.02
C PRO A 83 13.45 -0.24 -2.36
N ALA A 84 13.68 -0.82 -3.54
CA ALA A 84 13.10 -2.11 -3.89
C ALA A 84 13.58 -3.19 -2.92
N GLY A 85 12.74 -4.18 -2.69
CA GLY A 85 13.11 -5.32 -1.86
C GLY A 85 11.94 -5.90 -1.07
N PRO A 86 12.18 -7.03 -0.39
CA PRO A 86 11.19 -7.70 0.42
C PRO A 86 10.97 -7.00 1.76
N PHE A 87 9.78 -7.18 2.33
CA PHE A 87 9.44 -6.81 3.70
C PHE A 87 8.40 -7.76 4.27
N LEU A 88 8.21 -7.74 5.60
CA LEU A 88 7.16 -8.49 6.26
C LEU A 88 5.88 -7.65 6.36
N MET A 89 4.86 -8.03 5.58
CA MET A 89 3.53 -7.40 5.55
C MET A 89 2.54 -8.15 6.43
N GLY A 90 1.67 -7.40 7.09
CA GLY A 90 0.64 -7.98 7.96
C GLY A 90 1.12 -8.27 9.38
N SER A 91 0.29 -8.96 10.15
CA SER A 91 0.53 -9.26 11.56
C SER A 91 0.63 -10.76 11.81
N PRO A 92 1.42 -11.18 12.82
CA PRO A 92 1.36 -12.54 13.35
C PRO A 92 -0.06 -12.87 13.84
N PRO A 93 -0.49 -14.15 13.82
CA PRO A 93 -1.88 -14.55 14.10
C PRO A 93 -2.44 -14.12 15.45
N VAL A 94 -1.58 -13.83 16.42
CA VAL A 94 -1.99 -13.47 17.81
C VAL A 94 -1.87 -11.98 18.11
N GLU A 95 -1.37 -11.17 17.15
CA GLU A 95 -1.06 -9.75 17.38
C GLU A 95 -1.90 -8.78 16.56
N GLY A 96 -2.57 -9.26 15.53
CA GLY A 96 -3.35 -8.45 14.60
C GLY A 96 -4.77 -8.93 14.42
N ASP A 97 -5.53 -8.17 13.66
CA ASP A 97 -6.88 -8.55 13.26
C ASP A 97 -6.85 -9.64 12.19
N GLN A 98 -7.98 -10.28 11.98
CA GLN A 98 -8.09 -11.41 11.05
C GLN A 98 -7.70 -11.02 9.61
N ASP A 99 -7.98 -9.80 9.19
CA ASP A 99 -7.70 -9.29 7.85
C ASP A 99 -6.25 -8.81 7.65
N GLU A 100 -5.47 -8.73 8.74
CA GLU A 100 -4.03 -8.47 8.73
C GLU A 100 -3.21 -9.77 8.59
N THR A 101 -3.87 -10.94 8.64
CA THR A 101 -3.22 -12.25 8.66
C THR A 101 -3.41 -13.03 7.35
N PRO A 102 -2.44 -13.88 6.99
CA PRO A 102 -1.17 -14.16 7.67
C PRO A 102 -0.13 -13.07 7.46
N GLN A 103 0.78 -12.90 8.42
CA GLN A 103 2.01 -12.14 8.16
C GLN A 103 2.81 -12.87 7.08
N ARG A 104 3.27 -12.13 6.09
CA ARG A 104 3.89 -12.72 4.90
C ARG A 104 5.01 -11.86 4.33
N GLY A 105 5.96 -12.49 3.66
CA GLY A 105 6.93 -11.77 2.84
C GLY A 105 6.25 -11.19 1.59
N VAL A 106 6.55 -9.94 1.26
CA VAL A 106 6.10 -9.23 0.08
C VAL A 106 7.28 -8.47 -0.50
N TYR A 107 7.46 -8.53 -1.81
CA TYR A 107 8.43 -7.71 -2.54
C TYR A 107 7.71 -6.47 -3.10
N VAL A 108 8.31 -5.31 -2.93
CA VAL A 108 7.82 -4.04 -3.49
C VAL A 108 8.94 -3.39 -4.28
N ASP A 109 8.66 -2.95 -5.49
CA ASP A 109 9.59 -2.19 -6.33
C ASP A 109 9.96 -0.87 -5.64
N ALA A 110 11.05 -0.24 -6.09
CA ALA A 110 11.43 1.06 -5.55
C ALA A 110 10.38 2.12 -5.91
N PHE A 111 10.07 2.98 -4.95
CA PHE A 111 9.12 4.08 -5.14
C PHE A 111 9.53 5.30 -4.32
N TRP A 112 8.95 6.43 -4.66
CA TRP A 112 9.00 7.64 -3.86
C TRP A 112 7.69 7.80 -3.09
N ILE A 113 7.76 8.27 -1.85
CA ILE A 113 6.60 8.59 -1.03
C ILE A 113 6.79 9.94 -0.36
N ASP A 114 5.73 10.72 -0.24
CA ASP A 114 5.76 11.98 0.48
C ASP A 114 6.13 11.73 1.95
N ILE A 115 7.08 12.50 2.47
CA ILE A 115 7.57 12.38 3.86
C ILE A 115 6.46 12.75 4.84
N TYR A 116 5.58 13.64 4.46
CA TYR A 116 4.47 14.18 5.25
C TYR A 116 3.14 13.93 4.57
N GLU A 117 2.06 14.00 5.33
CA GLU A 117 0.69 14.05 4.82
C GLU A 117 0.49 15.31 3.98
N ALA A 118 -0.41 15.26 2.98
CA ALA A 118 -0.83 16.45 2.24
C ALA A 118 -1.55 17.43 3.17
N THR A 119 -1.23 18.74 3.06
CA THR A 119 -1.80 19.76 3.91
C THR A 119 -2.99 20.50 3.30
N PHE A 120 -3.78 21.18 4.12
CA PHE A 120 -4.85 22.07 3.63
C PHE A 120 -4.31 23.17 2.70
N ALA A 121 -3.10 23.70 2.96
CA ALA A 121 -2.48 24.70 2.08
C ALA A 121 -2.25 24.12 0.67
N GLN A 122 -1.67 22.95 0.58
CA GLN A 122 -1.39 22.28 -0.68
C GLN A 122 -2.70 21.91 -1.43
N TYR A 123 -3.69 21.39 -0.69
CA TYR A 123 -4.98 21.06 -1.27
C TYR A 123 -5.75 22.30 -1.77
N ALA A 124 -5.64 23.44 -1.09
CA ALA A 124 -6.25 24.68 -1.51
C ALA A 124 -5.69 25.18 -2.88
N VAL A 125 -4.40 24.98 -3.13
CA VAL A 125 -3.78 25.27 -4.43
C VAL A 125 -4.38 24.39 -5.53
N PHE A 126 -4.46 23.09 -5.28
CA PHE A 126 -5.11 22.12 -6.20
C PHE A 126 -6.57 22.50 -6.49
N SER A 127 -7.35 22.76 -5.43
CA SER A 127 -8.76 23.13 -5.56
C SER A 127 -8.94 24.41 -6.38
N SER A 128 -8.09 25.42 -6.16
CA SER A 128 -8.12 26.68 -6.92
C SER A 128 -7.76 26.47 -8.39
N ALA A 129 -6.79 25.62 -8.69
CA ALA A 129 -6.33 25.35 -10.05
C ALA A 129 -7.33 24.50 -10.86
N THR A 130 -8.01 23.56 -10.21
CA THR A 130 -8.85 22.54 -10.89
C THR A 130 -10.36 22.74 -10.69
N ARG A 131 -10.76 23.63 -9.78
CA ARG A 131 -12.13 23.80 -9.26
C ARG A 131 -12.66 22.54 -8.53
N ALA A 132 -11.75 21.72 -8.00
CA ALA A 132 -12.13 20.60 -7.14
C ALA A 132 -12.82 21.14 -5.88
N PRO A 133 -13.83 20.42 -5.35
CA PRO A 133 -14.52 20.86 -4.14
C PRO A 133 -13.58 20.87 -2.95
N GLN A 134 -13.71 21.89 -2.09
CA GLN A 134 -13.01 21.95 -0.81
C GLN A 134 -13.55 20.87 0.14
N PRO A 135 -12.72 20.35 1.05
CA PRO A 135 -13.19 19.43 2.09
C PRO A 135 -14.25 20.08 2.97
N VAL A 136 -15.30 19.33 3.25
CA VAL A 136 -16.36 19.77 4.18
C VAL A 136 -16.12 19.08 5.52
N ILE A 137 -15.64 19.85 6.48
CA ILE A 137 -15.36 19.34 7.82
C ILE A 137 -16.69 19.20 8.59
N PRO A 138 -16.98 18.05 9.19
CA PRO A 138 -18.10 17.91 10.10
C PRO A 138 -18.03 18.91 11.26
N VAL A 139 -19.18 19.37 11.74
CA VAL A 139 -19.22 20.23 12.93
C VAL A 139 -18.69 19.44 14.12
N LEU A 140 -17.53 19.84 14.62
CA LEU A 140 -16.93 19.30 15.84
C LEU A 140 -17.44 20.13 17.04
N GLN A 141 -17.42 19.51 18.23
CA GLN A 141 -17.95 20.15 19.45
C GLN A 141 -17.17 21.40 19.87
N ASP A 142 -15.93 21.54 19.39
CA ASP A 142 -15.04 22.66 19.68
C ASP A 142 -14.56 23.35 18.40
N ASP A 143 -13.59 24.25 18.52
CA ASP A 143 -13.06 25.08 17.45
C ASP A 143 -12.60 24.29 16.21
N PRO A 144 -13.41 24.22 15.14
CA PRO A 144 -13.03 23.51 13.91
C PRO A 144 -11.84 24.17 13.20
N ALA A 145 -11.50 25.41 13.52
CA ALA A 145 -10.38 26.10 12.92
C ALA A 145 -9.04 25.40 13.20
N LYS A 146 -8.94 24.70 14.33
CA LYS A 146 -7.74 23.92 14.66
C LYS A 146 -7.53 22.72 13.74
N LEU A 147 -8.60 22.18 13.15
CA LEU A 147 -8.51 21.06 12.21
C LEU A 147 -8.29 21.55 10.76
N THR A 148 -8.61 22.79 10.45
CA THR A 148 -8.60 23.34 9.09
C THR A 148 -7.53 24.38 8.84
N SER A 149 -6.64 24.60 9.79
CA SER A 149 -5.47 25.48 9.58
C SER A 149 -4.66 25.00 8.38
N LEU A 150 -4.09 25.93 7.64
CA LEU A 150 -3.39 25.63 6.38
C LEU A 150 -2.20 24.68 6.54
N ASP A 151 -1.61 24.64 7.72
CA ASP A 151 -0.49 23.77 8.09
C ASP A 151 -0.92 22.37 8.60
N GLN A 152 -2.22 22.13 8.77
CA GLN A 152 -2.75 20.83 9.18
C GLN A 152 -2.84 19.84 8.00
N PRO A 153 -2.78 18.52 8.25
CA PRO A 153 -3.05 17.54 7.22
C PRO A 153 -4.48 17.71 6.69
N VAL A 154 -4.64 17.68 5.38
CA VAL A 154 -5.97 17.76 4.79
C VAL A 154 -6.75 16.48 5.09
N VAL A 155 -7.90 16.63 5.75
CA VAL A 155 -8.85 15.57 6.08
C VAL A 155 -10.21 15.85 5.48
N ALA A 156 -11.16 14.95 5.67
CA ALA A 156 -12.50 15.00 5.09
C ALA A 156 -12.51 15.03 3.55
N VAL A 157 -11.52 14.40 2.96
CA VAL A 157 -11.44 14.14 1.52
C VAL A 157 -11.86 12.71 1.21
N SER A 158 -12.58 12.51 0.11
CA SER A 158 -12.88 11.18 -0.41
C SER A 158 -11.65 10.55 -1.07
N TRP A 159 -11.66 9.23 -1.24
CA TRP A 159 -10.61 8.52 -1.99
C TRP A 159 -10.41 9.08 -3.40
N THR A 160 -11.53 9.43 -4.07
CA THR A 160 -11.47 10.01 -5.42
C THR A 160 -10.77 11.38 -5.42
N GLN A 161 -11.09 12.23 -4.44
CA GLN A 161 -10.44 13.55 -4.32
C GLN A 161 -8.95 13.42 -4.03
N ALA A 162 -8.56 12.53 -3.12
CA ALA A 162 -7.16 12.24 -2.80
C ALA A 162 -6.39 11.73 -4.03
N ARG A 163 -6.97 10.79 -4.77
CA ARG A 163 -6.39 10.28 -6.03
C ARG A 163 -6.21 11.38 -7.07
N GLU A 164 -7.22 12.22 -7.29
CA GLU A 164 -7.15 13.29 -8.29
C GLU A 164 -6.11 14.35 -7.90
N TYR A 165 -5.95 14.66 -6.61
CA TYR A 165 -4.88 15.52 -6.13
C TYR A 165 -3.50 14.94 -6.51
N CYS A 166 -3.23 13.69 -6.15
CA CYS A 166 -1.94 13.07 -6.46
C CYS A 166 -1.71 13.03 -8.00
N ARG A 167 -2.72 12.70 -8.79
CA ARG A 167 -2.61 12.68 -10.26
C ARG A 167 -2.32 14.05 -10.86
N TRP A 168 -2.91 15.11 -10.32
CA TRP A 168 -2.64 16.47 -10.76
C TRP A 168 -1.15 16.84 -10.63
N LEU A 169 -0.45 16.25 -9.65
CA LEU A 169 0.99 16.41 -9.41
C LEU A 169 1.87 15.38 -10.18
N GLY A 170 1.31 14.58 -11.07
CA GLY A 170 2.07 13.48 -11.69
C GLY A 170 2.49 12.39 -10.70
N LYS A 171 1.78 12.30 -9.57
CA LYS A 171 1.92 11.31 -8.52
C LYS A 171 0.71 10.36 -8.51
N ARG A 172 0.67 9.43 -7.57
CA ARG A 172 -0.46 8.53 -7.30
C ARG A 172 -0.61 8.32 -5.79
N LEU A 173 -1.73 7.72 -5.36
CA LEU A 173 -1.78 7.16 -4.02
C LEU A 173 -0.77 5.99 -3.90
N PRO A 174 -0.15 5.78 -2.74
CA PRO A 174 0.63 4.57 -2.50
C PRO A 174 -0.27 3.33 -2.54
N THR A 175 0.25 2.18 -2.96
CA THR A 175 -0.43 0.92 -2.69
C THR A 175 -0.39 0.61 -1.19
N GLU A 176 -1.28 -0.28 -0.73
CA GLU A 176 -1.28 -0.71 0.67
C GLU A 176 0.08 -1.29 1.09
N ALA A 177 0.70 -2.09 0.22
CA ALA A 177 2.01 -2.68 0.45
C ALA A 177 3.14 -1.64 0.50
N GLU A 178 3.11 -0.64 -0.38
CA GLU A 178 4.07 0.47 -0.36
C GLU A 178 3.96 1.30 0.92
N TRP A 179 2.72 1.64 1.29
CA TRP A 179 2.45 2.38 2.50
C TRP A 179 2.97 1.63 3.74
N GLU A 180 2.65 0.33 3.85
CA GLU A 180 3.06 -0.49 4.99
C GLU A 180 4.58 -0.66 5.04
N LYS A 181 5.26 -0.90 3.89
CA LYS A 181 6.72 -0.94 3.82
C LYS A 181 7.34 0.39 4.27
N ALA A 182 6.80 1.52 3.79
CA ALA A 182 7.28 2.85 4.19
C ALA A 182 7.11 3.10 5.70
N ALA A 183 6.05 2.56 6.31
CA ALA A 183 5.75 2.72 7.72
C ALA A 183 6.64 1.86 8.63
N ARG A 184 6.86 0.58 8.30
CA ARG A 184 7.46 -0.39 9.22
C ARG A 184 8.83 -0.92 8.81
N GLY A 185 9.33 -0.53 7.63
CA GLY A 185 10.58 -1.07 7.10
C GLY A 185 10.46 -2.55 6.72
N GLU A 186 11.61 -3.22 6.62
CA GLU A 186 11.70 -4.60 6.15
C GLU A 186 11.31 -5.63 7.23
N LYS A 187 11.53 -5.29 8.50
CA LYS A 187 11.47 -6.23 9.63
C LYS A 187 10.08 -6.42 10.25
N GLY A 188 9.06 -5.74 9.72
CA GLY A 188 7.70 -5.91 10.21
C GLY A 188 7.47 -5.40 11.65
N ILE A 189 8.10 -4.30 12.03
CA ILE A 189 7.92 -3.68 13.35
C ILE A 189 6.47 -3.19 13.55
N LYS A 190 6.02 -3.16 14.80
CA LYS A 190 4.62 -2.91 15.15
C LYS A 190 4.18 -1.47 14.94
N TRP A 191 5.03 -0.52 15.32
CA TRP A 191 4.87 0.92 15.06
C TRP A 191 6.07 1.44 14.28
N PRO A 192 6.02 2.60 13.64
CA PRO A 192 7.12 3.11 12.82
C PRO A 192 8.47 3.22 13.55
N TRP A 193 8.42 3.43 14.85
CA TRP A 193 9.59 3.58 15.71
C TRP A 193 10.06 2.27 16.39
N GLY A 194 9.27 1.19 16.33
CA GLY A 194 9.66 -0.08 16.97
C GLY A 194 8.47 -0.87 17.49
N ASN A 195 8.73 -1.75 18.47
CA ASN A 195 7.72 -2.67 19.01
C ASN A 195 7.16 -2.24 20.38
N SER A 196 7.58 -1.11 20.92
CA SER A 196 7.06 -0.55 22.18
C SER A 196 6.39 0.78 21.89
N TYR A 197 5.14 0.94 22.35
CA TYR A 197 4.45 2.21 22.28
C TYR A 197 4.91 3.12 23.42
N GLY A 198 4.97 4.42 23.19
CA GLY A 198 5.34 5.40 24.19
C GLY A 198 4.74 6.78 23.89
N PRO A 199 4.62 7.65 24.91
CA PRO A 199 4.07 8.99 24.74
C PRO A 199 4.98 9.86 23.85
N GLY A 200 4.37 10.80 23.12
CA GLY A 200 5.09 11.77 22.30
C GLY A 200 5.70 11.23 21.01
N LEU A 201 5.35 9.98 20.61
CA LEU A 201 5.82 9.36 19.37
C LEU A 201 4.79 9.46 18.24
N ALA A 202 3.53 9.70 18.56
CA ALA A 202 2.44 9.85 17.62
C ALA A 202 1.33 10.72 18.19
N ASN A 203 0.45 11.23 17.34
CA ASN A 203 -0.82 11.83 17.72
C ASN A 203 -1.91 10.76 17.67
N ALA A 204 -2.29 10.21 18.84
CA ALA A 204 -3.27 9.14 18.97
C ALA A 204 -4.11 9.31 20.24
N GLN A 205 -5.25 8.63 20.32
CA GLN A 205 -6.14 8.73 21.46
C GLN A 205 -5.46 8.32 22.77
N GLY A 206 -5.59 9.15 23.80
CA GLY A 206 -5.08 8.89 25.15
C GLY A 206 -3.62 9.33 25.37
N ASP A 207 -2.97 9.88 24.38
CA ASP A 207 -1.66 10.50 24.52
C ASP A 207 -1.83 11.96 24.98
N ASP A 208 -0.96 12.38 25.89
CA ASP A 208 -0.85 13.79 26.31
C ASP A 208 0.07 14.55 25.32
N ASP A 209 -0.28 14.48 24.03
CA ASP A 209 0.49 15.05 22.94
C ASP A 209 0.17 16.53 22.67
N ARG A 210 -0.78 17.10 23.44
CA ARG A 210 -1.25 18.51 23.36
C ARG A 210 -2.06 18.82 22.09
N HIS A 211 -2.43 17.82 21.30
CA HIS A 211 -3.25 17.97 20.11
C HIS A 211 -4.59 17.27 20.30
N ARG A 212 -5.68 18.04 20.32
CA ARG A 212 -7.03 17.49 20.44
C ARG A 212 -7.53 16.84 19.16
N TYR A 213 -7.00 17.32 18.06
CA TYR A 213 -7.28 16.88 16.69
C TYR A 213 -5.94 16.60 16.00
N THR A 214 -5.86 16.83 14.69
CA THR A 214 -4.58 16.69 13.99
C THR A 214 -3.51 17.67 14.52
N ALA A 215 -2.26 17.25 14.41
CA ALA A 215 -1.08 18.06 14.58
C ALA A 215 -0.52 18.50 13.20
N PRO A 216 0.22 19.59 13.09
CA PRO A 216 0.99 19.86 11.87
C PRO A 216 1.89 18.65 11.53
N PRO A 217 1.91 18.19 10.25
CA PRO A 217 2.72 17.05 9.85
C PRO A 217 4.18 17.20 10.28
N GLY A 218 4.75 16.15 10.85
CA GLY A 218 6.13 16.18 11.35
C GLY A 218 6.30 16.64 12.78
N SER A 219 5.22 16.82 13.54
CA SER A 219 5.28 17.22 14.95
C SER A 219 5.95 16.19 15.87
N PHE A 220 6.08 14.93 15.43
CA PHE A 220 6.62 13.80 16.21
C PHE A 220 7.90 13.25 15.57
N PRO A 221 9.06 13.92 15.73
CA PRO A 221 10.30 13.54 15.04
C PRO A 221 10.85 12.18 15.45
N ASP A 222 10.59 11.71 16.69
CA ASP A 222 11.02 10.41 17.17
C ASP A 222 10.07 9.28 16.74
N GLY A 223 8.88 9.64 16.24
CA GLY A 223 7.89 8.73 15.68
C GLY A 223 8.10 8.34 14.21
N ARG A 224 9.18 8.82 13.59
CA ARG A 224 9.48 8.55 12.17
C ARG A 224 9.71 7.07 11.89
N SER A 225 9.34 6.67 10.68
CA SER A 225 9.60 5.33 10.15
C SER A 225 11.10 5.08 9.90
N PRO A 226 11.51 3.83 9.64
CA PRO A 226 12.89 3.51 9.23
C PRO A 226 13.35 4.26 7.98
N TYR A 227 12.43 4.69 7.13
CA TYR A 227 12.71 5.49 5.93
C TYR A 227 12.52 7.00 6.15
N GLY A 228 12.36 7.44 7.40
CA GLY A 228 12.22 8.87 7.72
C GLY A 228 10.87 9.47 7.36
N VAL A 229 9.83 8.66 7.12
CA VAL A 229 8.46 9.12 6.87
C VAL A 229 7.78 9.41 8.19
N TYR A 230 7.15 10.57 8.30
CA TYR A 230 6.46 11.02 9.51
C TYR A 230 5.00 10.59 9.53
N ASP A 231 4.42 10.54 10.73
CA ASP A 231 2.99 10.40 10.98
C ASP A 231 2.37 9.13 10.36
N MET A 232 3.19 8.05 10.22
CA MET A 232 2.74 6.74 9.73
C MET A 232 1.98 5.93 10.80
N ALA A 233 1.71 6.56 11.96
CA ALA A 233 0.88 6.03 13.03
C ALA A 233 0.19 7.21 13.72
N GLY A 234 -1.13 7.28 13.66
CA GLY A 234 -1.92 8.40 14.20
C GLY A 234 -1.95 9.61 13.27
N ASN A 235 -2.26 10.77 13.80
CA ASN A 235 -2.50 12.04 13.14
C ASN A 235 -3.69 11.98 12.17
N ALA A 236 -3.51 11.78 10.89
CA ALA A 236 -4.59 11.48 9.96
C ALA A 236 -4.42 10.08 9.36
N ALA A 237 -5.48 9.28 9.37
CA ALA A 237 -5.50 8.03 8.62
C ALA A 237 -5.43 8.33 7.11
N GLU A 238 -4.85 7.44 6.31
CA GLU A 238 -4.47 7.75 4.95
C GLU A 238 -5.07 6.80 3.93
N TRP A 239 -5.75 7.36 2.93
CA TRP A 239 -6.20 6.61 1.76
C TRP A 239 -5.01 6.01 1.01
N VAL A 240 -5.14 4.73 0.64
CA VAL A 240 -4.22 4.04 -0.28
C VAL A 240 -4.94 3.62 -1.56
N ALA A 241 -4.20 3.15 -2.56
CA ALA A 241 -4.77 2.85 -3.88
C ALA A 241 -5.72 1.64 -3.89
N ASP A 242 -5.55 0.72 -2.96
CA ASP A 242 -6.10 -0.64 -3.01
C ASP A 242 -7.59 -0.69 -2.70
N TRP A 243 -8.31 -1.62 -3.37
CA TRP A 243 -9.58 -2.08 -2.90
C TRP A 243 -9.40 -2.98 -1.68
N TYR A 244 -10.30 -2.88 -0.72
CA TYR A 244 -10.29 -3.73 0.46
C TYR A 244 -10.84 -5.13 0.14
N GLY A 245 -10.08 -6.15 0.57
CA GLY A 245 -10.51 -7.54 0.62
C GLY A 245 -10.11 -8.15 1.96
N GLN A 246 -11.09 -8.60 2.75
CA GLN A 246 -10.83 -9.14 4.08
C GLN A 246 -9.87 -10.33 4.07
N THR A 247 -9.95 -11.18 3.06
CA THR A 247 -9.14 -12.39 2.92
C THR A 247 -8.02 -12.25 1.89
N TYR A 248 -7.75 -11.02 1.42
CA TYR A 248 -6.80 -10.78 0.32
C TYR A 248 -5.40 -11.33 0.63
N TYR A 249 -4.93 -11.19 1.86
CA TYR A 249 -3.58 -11.63 2.25
C TYR A 249 -3.38 -13.15 2.14
N LEU A 250 -4.45 -13.98 2.17
CA LEU A 250 -4.37 -15.43 2.00
C LEU A 250 -3.85 -15.85 0.61
N GLY A 251 -4.14 -15.05 -0.42
CA GLY A 251 -3.80 -15.39 -1.82
C GLY A 251 -3.14 -14.25 -2.59
N ALA A 252 -2.74 -13.16 -1.93
CA ALA A 252 -2.11 -12.03 -2.60
C ALA A 252 -0.78 -12.42 -3.28
N PRO A 253 -0.43 -11.83 -4.43
CA PRO A 253 0.85 -12.07 -5.07
C PRO A 253 2.00 -11.65 -4.15
N PHE A 254 3.16 -12.26 -4.33
CA PHE A 254 4.39 -11.89 -3.63
C PHE A 254 4.92 -10.54 -4.10
N GLU A 255 4.86 -10.28 -5.42
CA GLU A 255 5.42 -9.09 -6.05
C GLU A 255 4.38 -7.97 -6.14
N SER A 256 4.74 -6.81 -5.61
CA SER A 256 4.03 -5.53 -5.71
C SER A 256 2.49 -5.66 -5.69
N PRO A 257 1.90 -6.29 -4.63
CA PRO A 257 0.45 -6.49 -4.55
C PRO A 257 -0.29 -5.15 -4.54
N THR A 258 -1.40 -5.08 -5.27
CA THR A 258 -2.21 -3.87 -5.47
C THR A 258 -3.64 -4.01 -4.98
N GLY A 259 -3.90 -4.99 -4.11
CA GLY A 259 -5.25 -5.32 -3.67
C GLY A 259 -6.05 -6.13 -4.69
N PRO A 260 -7.29 -6.50 -4.38
CA PRO A 260 -8.19 -7.14 -5.33
C PRO A 260 -8.53 -6.19 -6.48
N PRO A 261 -8.84 -6.70 -7.70
CA PRO A 261 -9.09 -5.87 -8.89
C PRO A 261 -10.35 -5.02 -8.77
N MET A 262 -11.26 -5.38 -7.86
CA MET A 262 -12.50 -4.64 -7.58
C MET A 262 -12.93 -4.83 -6.12
N GLY A 263 -13.74 -3.90 -5.62
CA GLY A 263 -14.27 -3.96 -4.25
C GLY A 263 -15.37 -2.92 -4.02
N LYS A 264 -15.93 -2.93 -2.83
CA LYS A 264 -16.92 -1.93 -2.38
C LYS A 264 -16.27 -0.80 -1.57
N HIS A 265 -15.16 -1.10 -0.90
CA HIS A 265 -14.44 -0.20 -0.02
C HIS A 265 -12.99 -0.04 -0.46
N ARG A 266 -12.42 1.12 -0.23
CA ARG A 266 -10.99 1.39 -0.37
C ARG A 266 -10.31 1.25 0.99
N VAL A 267 -9.06 0.81 0.97
CA VAL A 267 -8.24 0.72 2.17
C VAL A 267 -7.77 2.11 2.60
N TYR A 268 -7.73 2.35 3.93
CA TYR A 268 -6.97 3.43 4.53
C TYR A 268 -6.17 2.89 5.72
N ARG A 269 -5.08 3.56 6.07
CA ARG A 269 -4.03 3.04 6.94
C ARG A 269 -3.61 4.06 7.99
N GLY A 270 -2.84 3.61 8.99
CA GLY A 270 -2.17 4.45 9.96
C GLY A 270 -2.98 4.74 11.22
N GLY A 271 -4.31 4.71 11.12
CA GLY A 271 -5.15 5.27 12.18
C GLY A 271 -4.99 6.78 12.31
N SER A 272 -5.62 7.39 13.28
CA SER A 272 -5.73 8.84 13.42
C SER A 272 -5.56 9.31 14.86
N TRP A 273 -5.63 10.62 15.07
CA TRP A 273 -5.69 11.26 16.38
C TRP A 273 -6.80 10.72 17.29
N ASN A 274 -7.83 10.09 16.73
CA ASN A 274 -8.99 9.56 17.47
C ASN A 274 -8.92 8.04 17.72
N ASP A 275 -7.86 7.38 17.27
CA ASP A 275 -7.69 5.93 17.36
C ASP A 275 -6.71 5.55 18.48
N THR A 276 -6.94 4.38 19.10
CA THR A 276 -6.11 3.90 20.20
C THR A 276 -4.70 3.48 19.74
N PRO A 277 -3.72 3.38 20.65
CA PRO A 277 -2.39 2.84 20.30
C PRO A 277 -2.41 1.49 19.59
N SER A 278 -3.38 0.63 19.88
CA SER A 278 -3.55 -0.65 19.17
C SER A 278 -4.07 -0.50 17.74
N ASP A 279 -4.76 0.59 17.44
CA ASP A 279 -5.33 0.85 16.13
C ASP A 279 -4.41 1.64 15.20
N VAL A 280 -3.38 2.31 15.76
CA VAL A 280 -2.35 3.00 14.96
C VAL A 280 -1.14 2.11 14.65
N ARG A 281 -1.25 0.79 14.75
CA ARG A 281 -0.22 -0.16 14.33
C ARG A 281 -0.02 -0.08 12.81
N THR A 282 1.21 -0.26 12.36
CA THR A 282 1.57 -0.21 10.93
C THR A 282 0.85 -1.25 10.07
N ALA A 283 0.45 -2.39 10.65
CA ALA A 283 -0.28 -3.45 9.94
C ALA A 283 -1.81 -3.27 9.98
N LYS A 284 -2.33 -2.40 10.86
CA LYS A 284 -3.79 -2.19 11.00
C LYS A 284 -4.41 -1.75 9.69
N ARG A 285 -5.51 -2.42 9.33
CA ARG A 285 -6.25 -2.16 8.10
C ARG A 285 -7.61 -1.56 8.43
N PHE A 286 -7.99 -0.55 7.67
CA PHE A 286 -9.31 0.04 7.71
C PHE A 286 -9.89 0.11 6.30
N ALA A 287 -11.21 0.24 6.20
CA ALA A 287 -11.86 0.34 4.90
C ALA A 287 -13.10 1.23 4.95
N ALA A 288 -13.29 2.02 3.90
CA ALA A 288 -14.48 2.85 3.74
C ALA A 288 -14.90 2.95 2.27
N ALA A 289 -16.13 3.34 2.02
CA ALA A 289 -16.62 3.57 0.67
C ALA A 289 -15.81 4.72 0.00
N PRO A 290 -15.49 4.64 -1.30
CA PRO A 290 -14.60 5.61 -1.96
C PRO A 290 -15.13 7.04 -1.99
N HIS A 291 -16.42 7.24 -1.78
CA HIS A 291 -17.06 8.57 -1.69
C HIS A 291 -17.21 9.08 -0.24
N GLN A 292 -16.92 8.25 0.75
CA GLN A 292 -17.01 8.62 2.15
C GLN A 292 -15.92 9.61 2.52
N THR A 293 -16.27 10.60 3.34
CA THR A 293 -15.35 11.56 3.93
C THR A 293 -15.41 11.47 5.45
N SER A 294 -14.30 11.74 6.13
CA SER A 294 -14.22 11.73 7.58
C SER A 294 -13.16 12.72 8.07
N ALA A 295 -13.43 13.36 9.19
CA ALA A 295 -12.48 14.28 9.84
C ALA A 295 -11.18 13.62 10.31
N VAL A 296 -11.06 12.31 10.17
CA VAL A 296 -9.89 11.53 10.56
C VAL A 296 -9.15 10.93 9.37
N ILE A 297 -9.64 11.11 8.14
CA ILE A 297 -9.03 10.49 6.95
C ILE A 297 -8.51 11.57 6.00
N GLY A 298 -7.21 11.55 5.77
CA GLY A 298 -6.46 12.32 4.78
C GLY A 298 -5.73 11.40 3.80
N PHE A 299 -4.55 11.81 3.33
CA PHE A 299 -3.72 11.02 2.41
C PHE A 299 -2.32 11.61 2.28
N ARG A 300 -1.41 10.82 1.72
CA ARG A 300 -0.13 11.25 1.10
C ARG A 300 0.01 10.64 -0.28
N CYS A 301 0.90 11.18 -1.11
CA CYS A 301 1.13 10.66 -2.45
C CYS A 301 2.43 9.84 -2.53
N ALA A 302 2.48 8.97 -3.53
CA ALA A 302 3.65 8.23 -3.94
C ALA A 302 3.91 8.46 -5.45
N LYS A 303 5.08 8.07 -5.91
CA LYS A 303 5.48 8.12 -7.32
C LYS A 303 6.39 6.94 -7.61
N ASP A 304 6.26 6.36 -8.80
CA ASP A 304 7.15 5.30 -9.24
C ASP A 304 8.60 5.83 -9.33
N ALA A 305 9.55 5.07 -8.81
CA ALA A 305 10.95 5.35 -9.08
C ALA A 305 11.23 4.91 -10.52
N ALA A 306 11.68 5.83 -11.38
CA ALA A 306 12.22 5.45 -12.68
C ALA A 306 13.32 4.38 -12.45
N GLU A 307 13.36 3.35 -13.30
CA GLU A 307 14.50 2.42 -13.30
C GLU A 307 15.78 3.24 -13.44
N GLU A 308 16.64 3.20 -12.42
CA GLU A 308 17.99 3.70 -12.56
C GLU A 308 18.65 2.78 -13.60
N GLN A 309 18.87 3.31 -14.81
CA GLN A 309 19.75 2.64 -15.74
C GLN A 309 21.05 2.39 -14.98
N ALA A 310 21.35 1.11 -14.74
CA ALA A 310 22.61 0.71 -14.16
C ALA A 310 23.70 1.36 -15.03
N GLY A 311 24.34 2.39 -14.47
CA GLY A 311 25.43 3.09 -15.13
C GLY A 311 26.47 2.06 -15.48
N SER A 312 26.75 1.95 -16.78
CA SER A 312 27.93 1.27 -17.28
C SER A 312 29.15 1.95 -16.67
N GLU A 313 29.76 1.30 -15.68
CA GLU A 313 31.16 1.48 -15.36
C GLU A 313 32.05 0.70 -16.34
#